data_35be944b75a65de827939a8ebdaf15cf
#
_entry.id   35be944b75a65de827939a8ebdaf15cf
#
_cell.length_a   1.000
_cell.length_b   1.000
_cell.length_c   1.000
_cell.angle_alpha   90.00
_cell.angle_beta   90.00
_cell.angle_gamma   90.00
#
_symmetry.space_group_name_H-M   'P 1'
#
loop_
_entity.id
_entity.type
_entity.pdbx_description
1 polymer ?
#
loop_
_entity_poly.entity_id
_entity_poly.type
_entity_poly.pdbx_seq_one_letter_code
_entity_poly.pdbx_strand_id
1 'polypeptide(L)'
;YEQIPVNRCPYAVNNYERDGQMRVDDNGGSNPNYFPNSFDNIVADESYKQPSWELDTVIADWFSRNAEGENDHYTQPGIFYREVLDAQNKKNLVSNIVAAMKGIDGPKKAEIINRQLCHFFRADIGLGMSVAQGLGVNAEEAMPKQHSAMQEPALA
;
A
#
# COMPACT_ATOMS: atom_id res chain seq x y z
N TYR A 1 14.16 18.65 18.67
CA TYR A 1 15.17 19.74 18.74
C TYR A 1 14.56 21.12 18.54
N GLU A 2 13.53 21.25 17.70
CA GLU A 2 12.83 22.52 17.43
C GLU A 2 12.07 23.08 18.63
N GLN A 3 11.76 22.27 19.61
CA GLN A 3 11.10 22.71 20.85
C GLN A 3 12.02 23.55 21.74
N ILE A 4 13.33 23.47 21.56
CA ILE A 4 14.29 24.25 22.30
C ILE A 4 14.35 25.66 21.69
N PRO A 5 14.04 26.74 22.43
CA PRO A 5 13.91 28.08 21.85
C PRO A 5 15.13 28.58 21.05
N VAL A 6 16.33 28.20 21.46
CA VAL A 6 17.57 28.59 20.75
C VAL A 6 17.72 27.92 19.40
N ASN A 7 17.09 26.77 19.21
CA ASN A 7 17.11 26.01 17.94
C ASN A 7 15.92 26.33 17.04
N ARG A 8 14.95 27.09 17.54
CA ARG A 8 13.74 27.41 16.78
C ARG A 8 14.03 28.52 15.79
N CYS A 9 13.97 28.18 14.51
CA CYS A 9 14.02 29.17 13.45
C CYS A 9 12.77 30.08 13.52
N PRO A 10 12.91 31.42 13.44
CA PRO A 10 11.78 32.33 13.41
C PRO A 10 10.93 32.18 12.13
N TYR A 11 11.50 31.61 11.08
CA TYR A 11 10.78 31.26 9.86
C TYR A 11 10.30 29.81 9.97
N ALA A 12 8.99 29.59 9.87
CA ALA A 12 8.43 28.27 9.83
C ALA A 12 8.82 27.57 8.52
N VAL A 13 9.58 26.48 8.62
CA VAL A 13 9.88 25.61 7.50
C VAL A 13 8.96 24.40 7.59
N ASN A 14 8.11 24.22 6.58
CA ASN A 14 7.18 23.10 6.54
C ASN A 14 7.84 21.91 5.82
N ASN A 15 8.74 21.22 6.53
CA ASN A 15 9.57 20.14 5.96
C ASN A 15 9.02 18.74 6.21
N TYR A 16 7.87 18.60 6.87
CA TYR A 16 7.26 17.32 7.27
C TYR A 16 8.12 16.40 8.12
N GLU A 17 9.26 16.87 8.61
CA GLU A 17 10.07 16.10 9.56
C GLU A 17 9.36 16.00 10.90
N ARG A 18 9.54 14.86 11.55
CA ARG A 18 9.01 14.60 12.87
C ARG A 18 10.15 14.46 13.85
N ASP A 19 10.03 15.14 15.00
CA ASP A 19 10.94 14.89 16.10
C ASP A 19 10.68 13.50 16.69
N GLY A 20 11.73 12.97 17.34
CA GLY A 20 11.66 11.67 17.98
C GLY A 20 10.83 11.68 19.26
N GLN A 21 11.14 10.73 20.13
CA GLN A 21 10.49 10.57 21.42
C GLN A 21 10.65 11.83 22.29
N MET A 22 9.76 11.99 23.27
CA MET A 22 9.71 13.14 24.19
C MET A 22 9.23 14.46 23.57
N ARG A 23 8.68 14.45 22.39
CA ARG A 23 7.96 15.59 21.87
C ARG A 23 6.67 15.82 22.67
N VAL A 24 6.35 17.07 23.00
CA VAL A 24 5.20 17.43 23.86
C VAL A 24 3.98 17.90 23.09
N ASP A 25 4.09 18.05 21.78
CA ASP A 25 2.98 18.35 20.86
C ASP A 25 2.57 17.08 20.08
N ASP A 26 1.61 17.21 19.19
CA ASP A 26 1.09 16.09 18.38
C ASP A 26 2.06 15.60 17.29
N ASN A 27 3.22 16.23 17.14
CA ASN A 27 4.28 15.84 16.19
C ASN A 27 3.77 15.72 14.75
N GLY A 28 2.89 16.59 14.30
CA GLY A 28 2.28 16.54 12.97
C GLY A 28 1.17 15.51 12.83
N GLY A 29 0.71 14.92 13.92
CA GLY A 29 -0.38 13.95 13.91
C GLY A 29 0.05 12.52 13.57
N SER A 30 -0.93 11.64 13.41
CA SER A 30 -0.72 10.21 13.15
C SER A 30 -0.65 9.84 11.66
N ASN A 31 -1.01 10.76 10.78
CA ASN A 31 -1.03 10.50 9.35
C ASN A 31 0.38 10.27 8.77
N PRO A 32 0.54 9.49 7.71
CA PRO A 32 1.81 9.34 7.02
C PRO A 32 2.37 10.69 6.56
N ASN A 33 3.70 10.85 6.64
CA ASN A 33 4.42 12.04 6.19
C ASN A 33 5.20 11.82 4.89
N TYR A 34 4.81 10.86 4.09
CA TYR A 34 5.42 10.52 2.81
C TYR A 34 4.37 10.52 1.70
N PHE A 35 4.83 10.70 0.49
CA PHE A 35 4.02 10.64 -0.72
C PHE A 35 4.47 9.45 -1.61
N PRO A 36 3.53 8.76 -2.28
CA PRO A 36 2.08 8.87 -2.17
C PRO A 36 1.52 8.13 -0.94
N ASN A 37 0.37 8.60 -0.44
CA ASN A 37 -0.39 7.91 0.61
C ASN A 37 -1.90 8.05 0.38
N SER A 38 -2.70 7.26 1.09
CA SER A 38 -4.16 7.23 0.92
C SER A 38 -4.91 8.35 1.66
N PHE A 39 -4.22 9.18 2.43
CA PHE A 39 -4.83 10.25 3.25
C PHE A 39 -4.81 11.61 2.56
N ASP A 40 -4.10 11.75 1.44
CA ASP A 40 -3.96 12.99 0.64
C ASP A 40 -3.50 14.23 1.44
N ASN A 41 -2.83 14.01 2.56
CA ASN A 41 -2.33 15.07 3.42
C ASN A 41 -0.98 15.65 2.96
N ILE A 42 -0.27 14.92 2.10
CA ILE A 42 1.00 15.31 1.49
C ILE A 42 0.89 14.98 0.01
N VAL A 43 1.17 15.97 -0.83
CA VAL A 43 1.17 15.82 -2.29
C VAL A 43 2.48 16.33 -2.85
N ALA A 44 2.94 15.72 -3.95
CA ALA A 44 4.11 16.22 -4.66
C ALA A 44 3.78 17.54 -5.36
N ASP A 45 4.72 18.47 -5.35
CA ASP A 45 4.65 19.69 -6.14
C ASP A 45 5.10 19.40 -7.58
N GLU A 46 4.14 19.23 -8.48
CA GLU A 46 4.41 18.90 -9.89
C GLU A 46 5.09 20.03 -10.69
N SER A 47 5.18 21.23 -10.12
CA SER A 47 5.92 22.34 -10.75
C SER A 47 7.41 22.07 -10.81
N TYR A 48 7.93 21.23 -9.92
CA TYR A 48 9.32 20.80 -9.88
C TYR A 48 9.48 19.43 -10.54
N LYS A 49 10.03 19.41 -11.74
CA LYS A 49 10.36 18.14 -12.41
C LYS A 49 11.60 17.53 -11.77
N GLN A 50 11.52 16.24 -11.47
CA GLN A 50 12.73 15.50 -11.08
C GLN A 50 13.73 15.52 -12.24
N PRO A 51 15.00 15.85 -11.99
CA PRO A 51 16.02 15.73 -13.01
C PRO A 51 16.17 14.24 -13.39
N SER A 52 16.17 13.98 -14.68
CA SER A 52 16.46 12.65 -15.23
C SER A 52 17.82 12.70 -15.92
N TRP A 53 18.58 11.64 -15.78
CA TRP A 53 19.83 11.43 -16.56
C TRP A 53 19.87 9.99 -17.01
N GLU A 54 20.46 9.79 -18.16
CA GLU A 54 20.72 8.46 -18.68
C GLU A 54 22.10 8.01 -18.23
N LEU A 55 22.21 6.75 -17.85
CA LEU A 55 23.49 6.10 -17.56
C LEU A 55 23.84 5.20 -18.74
N ASP A 56 25.04 5.34 -19.28
CA ASP A 56 25.53 4.51 -20.39
C ASP A 56 25.70 3.03 -20.00
N THR A 57 25.92 2.78 -18.72
CA THR A 57 26.01 1.42 -18.17
C THR A 57 25.30 1.35 -16.85
N VAL A 58 24.45 0.34 -16.68
CA VAL A 58 23.79 0.05 -15.41
C VAL A 58 24.60 -1.00 -14.67
N ILE A 59 25.15 -0.63 -13.52
CA ILE A 59 25.89 -1.51 -12.62
C ILE A 59 25.08 -1.78 -11.33
N ALA A 60 23.79 -1.51 -11.35
CA ALA A 60 22.93 -1.70 -10.20
C ALA A 60 21.99 -2.89 -10.45
N ASP A 61 21.82 -3.73 -9.43
CA ASP A 61 20.72 -4.67 -9.39
C ASP A 61 19.41 -3.89 -9.28
N TRP A 62 18.63 -3.94 -10.33
CA TRP A 62 17.30 -3.36 -10.36
C TRP A 62 16.25 -4.45 -10.15
N PHE A 63 15.51 -4.34 -9.08
CA PHE A 63 14.35 -5.20 -8.87
C PHE A 63 13.15 -4.67 -9.67
N SER A 64 12.88 -5.27 -10.82
CA SER A 64 11.67 -4.98 -11.59
C SER A 64 10.47 -5.67 -10.99
N ARG A 65 9.49 -4.90 -10.53
CA ARG A 65 8.22 -5.45 -10.04
C ARG A 65 7.30 -5.96 -11.16
N ASN A 66 7.63 -5.65 -12.40
CA ASN A 66 6.80 -5.93 -13.56
C ASN A 66 7.38 -7.05 -14.44
N ALA A 67 8.49 -7.67 -14.06
CA ALA A 67 9.04 -8.80 -14.79
C ALA A 67 8.07 -9.98 -14.70
N GLU A 68 7.48 -10.37 -15.82
CA GLU A 68 6.62 -11.55 -15.90
C GLU A 68 7.39 -12.79 -15.48
N GLY A 69 6.87 -13.51 -14.49
CA GLY A 69 7.40 -14.78 -14.01
C GLY A 69 8.44 -14.72 -12.90
N GLU A 70 9.15 -13.61 -12.68
CA GLU A 70 10.17 -13.49 -11.62
C GLU A 70 9.65 -12.90 -10.31
N ASN A 71 8.52 -12.20 -10.33
CA ASN A 71 7.94 -11.50 -9.18
C ASN A 71 6.54 -12.01 -8.84
N ASP A 72 6.41 -13.30 -8.69
CA ASP A 72 5.16 -13.90 -8.20
C ASP A 72 5.07 -13.77 -6.68
N HIS A 73 4.24 -12.83 -6.23
CA HIS A 73 3.99 -12.58 -4.83
C HIS A 73 2.78 -13.35 -4.28
N TYR A 74 2.07 -14.11 -5.11
CA TYR A 74 0.77 -14.67 -4.76
C TYR A 74 0.73 -16.20 -4.73
N THR A 75 1.55 -16.89 -5.50
CA THR A 75 1.57 -18.37 -5.54
C THR A 75 1.90 -18.95 -4.18
N GLN A 76 2.97 -18.48 -3.53
CA GLN A 76 3.36 -19.00 -2.23
C GLN A 76 2.30 -18.78 -1.14
N PRO A 77 1.75 -17.56 -0.93
CA PRO A 77 0.64 -17.37 0.00
C PRO A 77 -0.60 -18.21 -0.34
N GLY A 78 -0.93 -18.36 -1.62
CA GLY A 78 -2.05 -19.18 -2.06
C GLY A 78 -1.87 -20.66 -1.72
N ILE A 79 -0.69 -21.24 -1.98
CA ILE A 79 -0.36 -22.62 -1.60
C ILE A 79 -0.43 -22.77 -0.09
N PHE A 80 0.16 -21.83 0.68
CA PHE A 80 0.10 -21.87 2.13
C PHE A 80 -1.34 -21.89 2.66
N TYR A 81 -2.21 -21.05 2.12
CA TYR A 81 -3.62 -21.01 2.50
C TYR A 81 -4.34 -22.31 2.14
N ARG A 82 -4.13 -22.86 0.93
CA ARG A 82 -4.87 -24.04 0.47
C ARG A 82 -4.40 -25.33 1.14
N GLU A 83 -3.09 -25.53 1.23
CA GLU A 83 -2.48 -26.84 1.50
C GLU A 83 -1.89 -26.96 2.90
N VAL A 84 -1.42 -25.85 3.49
CA VAL A 84 -0.74 -25.88 4.80
C VAL A 84 -1.71 -25.58 5.94
N LEU A 85 -2.59 -24.59 5.76
CA LEU A 85 -3.54 -24.21 6.82
C LEU A 85 -4.68 -25.23 6.93
N ASP A 86 -4.91 -25.71 8.14
CA ASP A 86 -6.11 -26.47 8.48
C ASP A 86 -7.38 -25.59 8.51
N ALA A 87 -8.53 -26.21 8.64
CA ALA A 87 -9.82 -25.51 8.61
C ALA A 87 -9.97 -24.49 9.75
N GLN A 88 -9.39 -24.75 10.92
CA GLN A 88 -9.46 -23.82 12.05
C GLN A 88 -8.55 -22.63 11.83
N ASN A 89 -7.33 -22.85 11.34
CA ASN A 89 -6.38 -21.79 11.07
C ASN A 89 -6.83 -20.88 9.90
N LYS A 90 -7.51 -21.43 8.88
CA LYS A 90 -8.18 -20.63 7.85
C LYS A 90 -9.23 -19.68 8.44
N LYS A 91 -10.08 -20.18 9.36
CA LYS A 91 -11.06 -19.33 10.06
C LYS A 91 -10.39 -18.26 10.91
N ASN A 92 -9.35 -18.63 11.65
CA ASN A 92 -8.59 -17.67 12.47
C ASN A 92 -7.96 -16.58 11.61
N LEU A 93 -7.33 -16.95 10.49
CA LEU A 93 -6.74 -16.00 9.55
C LEU A 93 -7.77 -15.00 9.03
N VAL A 94 -8.91 -15.50 8.53
CA VAL A 94 -9.99 -14.62 8.02
C VAL A 94 -10.52 -13.71 9.13
N SER A 95 -10.75 -14.25 10.34
CA SER A 95 -11.22 -13.47 11.48
C SER A 95 -10.25 -12.34 11.86
N ASN A 96 -8.94 -12.63 11.88
CA ASN A 96 -7.92 -11.65 12.21
C ASN A 96 -7.82 -10.54 11.15
N ILE A 97 -7.87 -10.90 9.87
CA ILE A 97 -7.88 -9.93 8.76
C ILE A 97 -9.12 -9.03 8.85
N VAL A 98 -10.29 -9.62 9.01
CA VAL A 98 -11.56 -8.88 9.13
C VAL A 98 -11.54 -7.95 10.34
N ALA A 99 -11.03 -8.41 11.49
CA ALA A 99 -10.93 -7.57 12.69
C ALA A 99 -10.01 -6.37 12.47
N ALA A 100 -8.87 -6.57 11.83
CA ALA A 100 -7.94 -5.49 11.51
C ALA A 100 -8.54 -4.48 10.52
N MET A 101 -9.25 -4.96 9.49
CA MET A 101 -9.81 -4.11 8.43
C MET A 101 -11.11 -3.39 8.83
N LYS A 102 -11.85 -3.88 9.83
CA LYS A 102 -13.07 -3.22 10.32
C LYS A 102 -12.81 -1.82 10.87
N GLY A 103 -11.59 -1.54 11.34
CA GLY A 103 -11.19 -0.23 11.84
C GLY A 103 -10.91 0.81 10.77
N ILE A 104 -10.91 0.44 9.49
CA ILE A 104 -10.69 1.39 8.40
C ILE A 104 -11.90 2.31 8.30
N ASP A 105 -11.64 3.62 8.36
CA ASP A 105 -12.66 4.66 8.32
C ASP A 105 -12.26 5.80 7.39
N GLY A 106 -13.19 6.75 7.15
CA GLY A 106 -12.94 7.93 6.33
C GLY A 106 -13.44 7.81 4.89
N PRO A 107 -13.25 8.88 4.09
CA PRO A 107 -13.85 9.00 2.74
C PRO A 107 -13.31 7.96 1.75
N LYS A 108 -12.11 7.46 1.96
CA LYS A 108 -11.47 6.45 1.10
C LYS A 108 -11.62 5.02 1.60
N LYS A 109 -12.44 4.76 2.62
CA LYS A 109 -12.66 3.44 3.20
C LYS A 109 -12.91 2.36 2.14
N ALA A 110 -13.87 2.57 1.25
CA ALA A 110 -14.22 1.60 0.21
C ALA A 110 -13.04 1.33 -0.73
N GLU A 111 -12.34 2.36 -1.15
CA GLU A 111 -11.17 2.24 -2.03
C GLU A 111 -10.05 1.42 -1.37
N ILE A 112 -9.73 1.71 -0.12
CA ILE A 112 -8.68 1.00 0.64
C ILE A 112 -9.05 -0.47 0.80
N ILE A 113 -10.30 -0.76 1.20
CA ILE A 113 -10.78 -2.12 1.37
C ILE A 113 -10.72 -2.89 0.05
N ASN A 114 -11.20 -2.32 -1.05
CA ASN A 114 -11.19 -2.96 -2.36
C ASN A 114 -9.78 -3.24 -2.87
N ARG A 115 -8.85 -2.31 -2.70
CA ARG A 115 -7.42 -2.52 -3.03
C ARG A 115 -6.83 -3.69 -2.25
N GLN A 116 -7.12 -3.78 -0.96
CA GLN A 116 -6.61 -4.86 -0.12
C GLN A 116 -7.25 -6.20 -0.47
N LEU A 117 -8.55 -6.24 -0.72
CA LEU A 117 -9.26 -7.44 -1.17
C LEU A 117 -8.70 -7.99 -2.47
N CYS A 118 -8.32 -7.11 -3.41
CA CYS A 118 -7.69 -7.52 -4.67
C CYS A 118 -6.46 -8.40 -4.43
N HIS A 119 -5.63 -8.10 -3.43
CA HIS A 119 -4.46 -8.92 -3.09
C HIS A 119 -4.87 -10.30 -2.54
N PHE A 120 -5.90 -10.37 -1.71
CA PHE A 120 -6.40 -11.64 -1.20
C PHE A 120 -6.99 -12.52 -2.31
N PHE A 121 -7.74 -11.93 -3.24
CA PHE A 121 -8.26 -12.64 -4.41
C PHE A 121 -7.14 -13.17 -5.31
N ARG A 122 -6.06 -12.42 -5.48
CA ARG A 122 -4.90 -12.86 -6.27
C ARG A 122 -4.15 -14.02 -5.61
N ALA A 123 -4.13 -14.08 -4.28
CA ALA A 123 -3.54 -15.19 -3.55
C ALA A 123 -4.43 -16.45 -3.60
N ASP A 124 -5.70 -16.29 -3.29
CA ASP A 124 -6.71 -17.36 -3.33
C ASP A 124 -8.13 -16.78 -3.37
N ILE A 125 -8.94 -17.27 -4.30
CA ILE A 125 -10.33 -16.80 -4.48
C ILE A 125 -11.15 -17.06 -3.23
N GLY A 126 -10.99 -18.23 -2.58
CA GLY A 126 -11.72 -18.59 -1.37
C GLY A 126 -11.35 -17.69 -0.18
N LEU A 127 -10.07 -17.30 -0.06
CA LEU A 127 -9.61 -16.34 0.93
C LEU A 127 -10.26 -14.97 0.70
N GLY A 128 -10.19 -14.45 -0.54
CA GLY A 128 -10.78 -13.17 -0.91
C GLY A 128 -12.27 -13.11 -0.63
N MET A 129 -13.02 -14.15 -1.03
CA MET A 129 -14.47 -14.26 -0.77
C MET A 129 -14.79 -14.28 0.73
N SER A 130 -14.04 -15.05 1.52
CA SER A 130 -14.28 -15.17 2.96
C SER A 130 -14.03 -13.83 3.68
N VAL A 131 -13.00 -13.10 3.29
CA VAL A 131 -12.71 -11.77 3.87
C VAL A 131 -13.77 -10.76 3.44
N ALA A 132 -14.14 -10.72 2.15
CA ALA A 132 -15.18 -9.83 1.64
C ALA A 132 -16.52 -10.05 2.38
N GLN A 133 -16.93 -11.31 2.56
CA GLN A 133 -18.12 -11.68 3.35
C GLN A 133 -18.02 -11.22 4.80
N GLY A 134 -16.87 -11.41 5.43
CA GLY A 134 -16.62 -10.97 6.82
C GLY A 134 -16.67 -9.46 7.02
N LEU A 135 -16.32 -8.69 5.97
CA LEU A 135 -16.41 -7.23 5.95
C LEU A 135 -17.78 -6.71 5.50
N GLY A 136 -18.64 -7.57 4.93
CA GLY A 136 -19.94 -7.17 4.38
C GLY A 136 -19.85 -6.33 3.11
N VAL A 137 -18.80 -6.52 2.30
CA VAL A 137 -18.59 -5.81 1.04
C VAL A 137 -18.86 -6.70 -0.16
N ASN A 138 -19.23 -6.07 -1.30
CA ASN A 138 -19.48 -6.79 -2.52
C ASN A 138 -18.15 -7.28 -3.13
N ALA A 139 -18.01 -8.60 -3.24
CA ALA A 139 -16.80 -9.23 -3.77
C ALA A 139 -16.55 -8.90 -5.25
N GLU A 140 -17.59 -8.67 -6.05
CA GLU A 140 -17.46 -8.39 -7.49
C GLU A 140 -16.74 -7.07 -7.77
N GLU A 141 -16.89 -6.09 -6.88
CA GLU A 141 -16.22 -4.79 -7.01
C GLU A 141 -14.72 -4.87 -6.71
N ALA A 142 -14.32 -5.84 -5.91
CA ALA A 142 -12.95 -6.03 -5.46
C ALA A 142 -12.17 -7.08 -6.28
N MET A 143 -12.85 -7.86 -7.11
CA MET A 143 -12.19 -8.83 -7.98
C MET A 143 -11.28 -8.13 -8.99
N PRO A 144 -10.03 -8.62 -9.18
CA PRO A 144 -9.16 -8.09 -10.21
C PRO A 144 -9.82 -8.26 -11.58
N LYS A 145 -10.12 -7.14 -12.23
CA LYS A 145 -10.56 -7.17 -13.63
C LYS A 145 -9.38 -7.71 -14.43
N GLN A 146 -9.61 -8.77 -15.23
CA GLN A 146 -8.59 -9.21 -16.18
C GLN A 146 -8.25 -8.02 -17.07
N HIS A 147 -7.02 -7.52 -16.94
CA HIS A 147 -6.48 -6.60 -17.94
C HIS A 147 -6.41 -7.38 -19.26
N SER A 148 -7.32 -7.07 -20.19
CA SER A 148 -7.10 -7.38 -21.60
C SER A 148 -5.74 -6.80 -21.95
N ALA A 149 -4.86 -7.68 -22.44
CA ALA A 149 -3.50 -7.34 -22.82
C ALA A 149 -3.47 -5.96 -23.51
N MET A 150 -2.75 -5.01 -22.92
CA MET A 150 -2.41 -3.77 -23.60
C MET A 150 -1.61 -4.18 -24.83
N GLN A 151 -2.19 -3.95 -25.99
CA GLN A 151 -1.43 -3.98 -27.25
C GLN A 151 -0.29 -2.99 -27.11
N GLU A 152 0.93 -3.49 -27.12
CA GLU A 152 2.10 -2.65 -27.31
C GLU A 152 1.91 -1.82 -28.59
N PRO A 153 2.12 -0.49 -28.55
CA PRO A 153 2.21 0.27 -29.79
C PRO A 153 3.45 -0.22 -30.54
N ALA A 154 3.21 -0.75 -31.73
CA ALA A 154 4.28 -1.11 -32.65
C ALA A 154 5.19 0.10 -32.86
N LEU A 155 6.45 -0.03 -32.47
CA LEU A 155 7.52 0.92 -32.81
C LEU A 155 7.71 0.87 -34.32
N ALA A 156 7.33 1.95 -34.98
CA ALA A 156 7.69 2.26 -36.37
C ALA A 156 9.02 3.01 -36.44
#